data_26c46843843c260d2a8b9fb8ae2da765
#
_entry.id   26c46843843c260d2a8b9fb8ae2da765
#
_cell.length_a   1.000
_cell.length_b   1.000
_cell.length_c   1.000
_cell.angle_alpha   90.00
_cell.angle_beta   90.00
_cell.angle_gamma   90.00
#
_symmetry.space_group_name_H-M   'P 1'
#
loop_
_entity.id
_entity.type
_entity.pdbx_description
1 polymer ?
#
loop_
_entity_poly.entity_id
_entity_poly.type
_entity_poly.pdbx_seq_one_letter_code
_entity_poly.pdbx_strand_id
1 'polypeptide(L)'
;MNWATMDDKPPANRKGPPRSEIHAEQGKPIAPPTTAGEPRGTLLALWVEERGESECPAVMDGIRAETLPDAKAGRLPRGHSWRDNLDKSLYGGKQMTAMDAKAFDAGAPSRAAQMWDRANWSDIEAEVKRLQLRIAKAVREGRWGKVKALQRLLTRSHGGKMLAVKRVTENRGKRTPGVDGRIWSLPAARRKGMLSLRHRGYRAMPLRRVYIPKSNGKKRPLGIPCMRCRAMQALWKLALEPVAETLADANSYGFRPERSTADAIEQCFNVLAKRASPEWILEGDIRGCFDNFSHSWFLENIPMDKEVLRKWLQAGYIDEGTLFESQAGTPQGGVISPVIANMALDGLEAAVDASVGTSTLVRRKAQLNVVRYADDFVVTGVSKDVLESRVLPAVRQFMAARGLELSEEKTRITNIAAGFDFLGQNVRKYDGKLLIKPANKSIKSLLDKVRGIIKDNASATQEALIRQLNPVIRGWAQYHRHVVSKVTFSSIDSHIWRWLWKWAKRRHPMKGARWVRQRYFRRDGYRFWDFATKGSTEGDTCGLQLFRAATVVIQRHVKVRGLANPFDPAWDTYFARRRTAKRSARLPGATPWC
;
A
#
# COMPACT_ATOMS: atom_id res chain seq x y z
N MET A 1 15.85 42.86 -43.57
CA MET A 1 15.21 44.19 -43.43
C MET A 1 15.25 44.55 -41.97
N ASN A 2 16.03 45.59 -41.66
CA ASN A 2 16.23 46.20 -40.33
C ASN A 2 15.01 46.95 -39.84
N TRP A 3 14.90 47.04 -38.51
CA TRP A 3 14.51 48.18 -37.65
C TRP A 3 14.68 47.69 -36.23
N ALA A 4 15.62 47.99 -35.46
CA ALA A 4 16.14 49.19 -34.78
C ALA A 4 15.26 49.61 -33.56
N THR A 5 15.79 49.33 -32.37
CA THR A 5 15.89 50.10 -31.11
C THR A 5 14.89 51.19 -30.76
N MET A 6 14.34 51.12 -29.54
CA MET A 6 14.15 52.29 -28.66
C MET A 6 14.22 51.87 -27.18
N ASP A 7 15.15 52.51 -26.47
CA ASP A 7 15.26 52.57 -24.99
C ASP A 7 14.09 53.39 -24.43
N ASP A 8 13.64 53.05 -23.21
CA ASP A 8 13.30 54.09 -22.24
C ASP A 8 13.34 53.51 -20.78
N LYS A 9 13.93 54.31 -19.89
CA LYS A 9 14.16 54.08 -18.47
C LYS A 9 12.94 54.47 -17.61
N PRO A 10 12.90 53.98 -16.33
CA PRO A 10 11.74 54.12 -15.46
C PRO A 10 11.72 55.42 -14.64
N PRO A 11 10.55 55.87 -14.14
CA PRO A 11 10.51 56.93 -13.13
C PRO A 11 10.42 56.38 -11.71
N ALA A 12 11.03 57.15 -10.80
CA ALA A 12 11.22 56.86 -9.40
C ALA A 12 10.05 57.26 -8.48
N ASN A 13 10.03 56.60 -7.32
CA ASN A 13 9.56 57.09 -6.01
C ASN A 13 8.07 57.50 -5.80
N ARG A 14 7.37 56.71 -4.99
CA ARG A 14 6.45 57.27 -3.96
C ARG A 14 6.59 56.56 -2.63
N LYS A 15 6.76 57.37 -1.58
CA LYS A 15 6.93 57.05 -0.16
C LYS A 15 5.63 56.46 0.42
N GLY A 16 5.76 55.42 1.24
CA GLY A 16 4.69 54.91 2.10
C GLY A 16 4.67 55.56 3.49
N PRO A 17 3.55 55.54 4.23
CA PRO A 17 3.41 56.12 5.55
C PRO A 17 3.98 55.24 6.68
N PRO A 18 4.13 55.77 7.90
CA PRO A 18 5.05 55.26 8.91
C PRO A 18 4.53 54.07 9.74
N ARG A 19 5.49 53.29 10.20
CA ARG A 19 5.32 52.18 11.15
C ARG A 19 4.85 52.71 12.52
N SER A 20 3.80 52.08 13.07
CA SER A 20 3.48 52.11 14.50
C SER A 20 4.18 50.94 15.21
N GLU A 21 4.97 51.25 16.19
CA GLU A 21 5.61 50.30 17.12
C GLU A 21 4.56 49.66 18.01
N ILE A 22 4.57 48.33 18.09
CA ILE A 22 3.90 47.57 19.13
C ILE A 22 4.96 46.75 19.86
N HIS A 23 5.08 47.00 21.16
CA HIS A 23 5.99 46.35 22.08
C HIS A 23 5.85 44.84 22.08
N ALA A 24 6.97 44.11 21.89
CA ALA A 24 7.09 42.70 22.10
C ALA A 24 7.41 42.41 23.57
N GLU A 25 6.48 41.77 24.29
CA GLU A 25 6.81 41.11 25.55
C GLU A 25 7.61 39.83 25.29
N GLN A 26 8.77 39.76 25.91
CA GLN A 26 9.71 38.64 25.89
C GLN A 26 9.19 37.53 26.81
N GLY A 27 8.58 36.48 26.23
CA GLY A 27 8.36 35.19 26.88
C GLY A 27 9.65 34.35 26.83
N LYS A 28 10.25 34.06 27.97
CA LYS A 28 11.42 33.22 28.16
C LYS A 28 11.18 31.79 27.64
N PRO A 29 12.16 31.12 27.00
CA PRO A 29 12.05 29.72 26.66
C PRO A 29 12.22 28.84 27.90
N ILE A 30 11.27 27.95 28.13
CA ILE A 30 11.35 26.90 29.14
C ILE A 30 12.29 25.80 28.60
N ALA A 31 13.41 25.61 29.29
CA ALA A 31 14.37 24.54 29.02
C ALA A 31 13.76 23.17 29.37
N PRO A 32 14.07 22.12 28.60
CA PRO A 32 13.69 20.76 28.98
C PRO A 32 14.57 20.25 30.14
N PRO A 33 14.03 19.40 31.02
CA PRO A 33 14.80 18.85 32.13
C PRO A 33 15.85 17.84 31.60
N THR A 34 17.08 18.09 31.95
CA THR A 34 18.20 17.14 31.84
C THR A 34 18.07 16.08 32.91
N THR A 35 17.87 14.81 32.48
CA THR A 35 18.28 13.66 33.28
C THR A 35 19.01 12.67 32.37
N ALA A 36 20.30 12.51 32.66
CA ALA A 36 21.13 11.49 32.12
C ALA A 36 20.66 10.11 32.59
N GLY A 37 20.36 9.22 31.67
CA GLY A 37 20.08 7.81 31.90
C GLY A 37 20.48 7.04 30.66
N GLU A 38 21.41 6.08 30.81
CA GLU A 38 21.98 5.28 29.75
C GLU A 38 20.95 4.62 28.82
N PRO A 39 21.24 4.48 27.53
CA PRO A 39 20.32 3.84 26.59
C PRO A 39 20.43 2.33 26.67
N ARG A 40 19.52 1.69 27.36
CA ARG A 40 19.23 0.27 27.12
C ARG A 40 18.30 0.12 25.91
N GLY A 41 18.89 -0.36 24.85
CA GLY A 41 18.30 -1.20 23.84
C GLY A 41 16.94 -0.87 23.24
N THR A 42 16.99 -0.44 22.01
CA THR A 42 16.19 -0.87 20.87
C THR A 42 14.70 -1.01 21.02
N LEU A 43 14.04 -0.54 20.03
CA LEU A 43 12.72 -0.95 19.61
C LEU A 43 11.82 0.23 19.35
N LEU A 44 11.25 0.41 18.29
CA LEU A 44 10.40 -0.31 17.43
C LEU A 44 9.54 0.61 16.62
N ALA A 45 9.24 0.27 15.63
CA ALA A 45 8.30 0.30 14.87
C ALA A 45 7.04 0.07 14.37
N LEU A 46 6.29 0.46 13.55
CA LEU A 46 5.05 0.05 13.13
C LEU A 46 4.39 0.74 12.00
N TRP A 47 3.35 0.80 11.60
CA TRP A 47 2.27 0.22 10.91
C TRP A 47 1.10 1.11 10.53
N VAL A 48 0.27 0.83 9.75
CA VAL A 48 -0.54 0.76 8.90
C VAL A 48 -1.91 0.86 8.47
N GLU A 49 -2.65 0.96 7.80
CA GLU A 49 -3.93 0.86 7.10
C GLU A 49 -4.80 2.09 7.12
N GLU A 50 -5.45 2.28 6.26
CA GLU A 50 -6.27 2.16 5.11
C GLU A 50 -7.43 3.11 5.10
N ARG A 51 -7.63 3.85 4.17
CA ARG A 51 -8.83 3.93 3.37
C ARG A 51 -8.56 4.79 2.16
N GLY A 52 -8.74 4.19 1.06
CA GLY A 52 -8.82 4.87 -0.21
C GLY A 52 -7.65 4.61 -1.09
N GLU A 53 -7.70 3.52 -1.82
CA GLU A 53 -7.36 3.42 -3.21
C GLU A 53 -6.17 4.29 -3.66
N SER A 54 -4.98 3.77 -3.50
CA SER A 54 -3.96 3.89 -4.52
C SER A 54 -3.42 2.51 -4.77
N GLU A 55 -4.24 1.76 -5.45
CA GLU A 55 -3.86 0.48 -6.00
C GLU A 55 -2.74 0.66 -7.00
N CYS A 56 -1.72 -0.15 -6.88
CA CYS A 56 -1.05 -0.66 -8.06
C CYS A 56 -2.07 -1.55 -8.77
N PRO A 57 -2.74 -1.13 -9.83
CA PRO A 57 -3.74 -1.96 -10.48
C PRO A 57 -3.05 -2.84 -11.48
N ALA A 58 -2.55 -3.98 -11.10
CA ALA A 58 -2.04 -4.88 -12.12
C ALA A 58 -1.80 -6.33 -11.76
N VAL A 59 -2.41 -6.95 -10.75
CA VAL A 59 -2.10 -8.39 -10.56
C VAL A 59 -3.29 -9.29 -10.17
N MET A 60 -4.51 -8.79 -10.03
CA MET A 60 -5.59 -9.63 -9.46
C MET A 60 -6.78 -9.95 -10.37
N ASP A 61 -6.79 -9.56 -11.63
CA ASP A 61 -7.82 -9.99 -12.58
C ASP A 61 -7.25 -11.08 -13.50
N GLY A 62 -7.53 -12.34 -13.22
CA GLY A 62 -7.17 -13.40 -14.14
C GLY A 62 -7.10 -14.82 -13.60
N ILE A 63 -7.76 -15.15 -12.49
CA ILE A 63 -7.94 -16.56 -12.13
C ILE A 63 -9.37 -16.97 -12.48
N ARG A 64 -9.60 -17.27 -13.76
CA ARG A 64 -10.63 -18.24 -14.14
C ARG A 64 -10.09 -19.63 -13.79
N ALA A 65 -10.93 -20.44 -13.14
CA ALA A 65 -10.66 -21.85 -12.93
C ALA A 65 -10.67 -22.54 -14.31
N GLU A 66 -9.51 -22.81 -14.86
CA GLU A 66 -9.39 -23.80 -15.93
C GLU A 66 -9.32 -25.18 -15.30
N THR A 67 -10.26 -26.02 -15.67
CA THR A 67 -10.27 -27.46 -15.44
C THR A 67 -9.11 -28.08 -16.19
N LEU A 68 -8.19 -28.69 -15.46
CA LEU A 68 -7.12 -29.50 -16.02
C LEU A 68 -7.64 -30.90 -16.37
N PRO A 69 -7.21 -31.51 -17.49
CA PRO A 69 -7.58 -32.86 -17.87
C PRO A 69 -6.90 -33.93 -17.00
N ASP A 70 -7.58 -35.06 -16.86
CA ASP A 70 -7.20 -36.26 -16.12
C ASP A 70 -5.78 -36.75 -16.42
N ALA A 71 -4.92 -36.79 -15.41
CA ALA A 71 -3.64 -37.49 -15.45
C ALA A 71 -3.74 -38.80 -14.64
N LYS A 72 -3.43 -39.90 -15.32
CA LYS A 72 -3.48 -41.27 -14.84
C LYS A 72 -2.77 -41.53 -13.50
N ALA A 73 -3.46 -42.31 -12.67
CA ALA A 73 -3.04 -42.72 -11.36
C ALA A 73 -1.72 -43.49 -11.31
N GLY A 74 -0.69 -42.88 -10.68
CA GLY A 74 0.47 -43.57 -10.15
C GLY A 74 0.29 -43.82 -8.65
N ARG A 75 0.46 -45.07 -8.19
CA ARG A 75 0.35 -45.47 -6.78
C ARG A 75 1.35 -44.70 -5.92
N LEU A 76 0.82 -43.92 -4.95
CA LEU A 76 1.61 -43.29 -3.88
C LEU A 76 1.74 -44.25 -2.67
N PRO A 77 2.83 -44.20 -1.92
CA PRO A 77 2.97 -44.93 -0.65
C PRO A 77 1.99 -44.38 0.39
N ARG A 78 1.45 -45.28 1.22
CA ARG A 78 0.49 -44.96 2.30
C ARG A 78 1.15 -44.08 3.36
N GLY A 79 1.06 -42.76 3.20
CA GLY A 79 1.27 -41.80 4.27
C GLY A 79 -0.08 -41.34 4.82
N HIS A 80 -0.22 -41.28 6.12
CA HIS A 80 -1.46 -40.89 6.79
C HIS A 80 -2.01 -39.57 6.25
N SER A 81 -3.21 -39.62 5.69
CA SER A 81 -3.97 -38.44 5.27
C SER A 81 -4.27 -37.58 6.50
N TRP A 82 -3.58 -36.47 6.63
CA TRP A 82 -3.82 -35.53 7.75
C TRP A 82 -5.19 -34.83 7.69
N ARG A 83 -5.96 -34.98 6.61
CA ARG A 83 -7.37 -34.59 6.56
C ARG A 83 -8.22 -35.32 7.60
N ASP A 84 -7.94 -36.60 7.83
CA ASP A 84 -8.70 -37.43 8.78
C ASP A 84 -8.42 -37.05 10.25
N ASN A 85 -7.23 -36.50 10.54
CA ASN A 85 -6.87 -36.02 11.87
C ASN A 85 -7.40 -34.60 12.18
N LEU A 86 -7.74 -33.80 11.17
CA LEU A 86 -8.30 -32.47 11.35
C LEU A 86 -9.80 -32.49 11.76
N ASP A 87 -10.57 -33.47 11.26
CA ASP A 87 -11.99 -33.55 11.54
C ASP A 87 -12.29 -34.16 12.95
N LYS A 88 -11.44 -35.03 13.46
CA LYS A 88 -11.66 -35.70 14.76
C LYS A 88 -11.27 -34.88 15.98
N SER A 89 -10.37 -33.90 15.84
CA SER A 89 -9.82 -33.15 16.98
C SER A 89 -10.48 -31.78 17.24
N LEU A 90 -11.25 -31.24 16.31
CA LEU A 90 -11.78 -29.87 16.39
C LEU A 90 -13.30 -29.78 16.65
N TYR A 91 -14.04 -30.84 16.48
CA TYR A 91 -15.48 -30.86 16.69
C TYR A 91 -15.93 -32.19 17.28
N GLY A 92 -15.93 -32.33 18.59
CA GLY A 92 -16.76 -33.31 19.29
C GLY A 92 -18.21 -32.88 19.16
N GLY A 93 -18.97 -33.47 18.26
CA GLY A 93 -20.39 -33.19 18.10
C GLY A 93 -20.93 -33.67 16.75
N LYS A 94 -21.72 -34.70 16.79
CA LYS A 94 -22.68 -35.25 15.81
C LYS A 94 -22.56 -34.81 14.35
N GLN A 95 -22.30 -35.75 13.47
CA GLN A 95 -22.48 -35.59 12.01
C GLN A 95 -23.90 -35.19 11.71
N MET A 96 -24.09 -34.02 11.09
CA MET A 96 -25.37 -33.65 10.46
C MET A 96 -25.47 -34.36 9.11
N THR A 97 -26.54 -35.13 8.90
CA THR A 97 -26.83 -35.79 7.63
C THR A 97 -27.28 -34.79 6.56
N ALA A 98 -27.20 -35.16 5.29
CA ALA A 98 -27.57 -34.30 4.16
C ALA A 98 -29.06 -33.83 4.18
N MET A 99 -29.92 -34.44 4.98
CA MET A 99 -31.31 -34.01 5.19
C MET A 99 -31.43 -32.75 6.06
N ASP A 100 -30.50 -32.52 6.99
CA ASP A 100 -30.52 -31.32 7.84
C ASP A 100 -30.16 -30.02 7.11
N ALA A 101 -29.57 -30.12 5.94
CA ALA A 101 -29.19 -28.94 5.14
C ALA A 101 -30.36 -28.33 4.34
N LYS A 102 -31.42 -29.09 4.07
CA LYS A 102 -32.58 -28.61 3.27
C LYS A 102 -33.67 -27.95 4.11
N ALA A 103 -33.71 -28.15 5.43
CA ALA A 103 -34.75 -27.63 6.31
C ALA A 103 -34.51 -26.16 6.79
N PHE A 104 -33.43 -25.50 6.37
CA PHE A 104 -33.08 -24.15 6.85
C PHE A 104 -33.39 -23.00 5.87
N ASP A 105 -34.16 -23.24 4.81
CA ASP A 105 -34.31 -22.23 3.73
C ASP A 105 -35.75 -21.71 3.53
N ALA A 106 -36.55 -21.62 4.58
CA ALA A 106 -37.81 -20.86 4.53
C ALA A 106 -38.26 -20.43 5.94
N GLY A 107 -37.64 -19.46 6.52
CA GLY A 107 -38.04 -18.87 7.80
C GLY A 107 -37.25 -17.60 8.12
N ALA A 108 -37.85 -16.72 8.95
CA ALA A 108 -37.31 -15.44 9.37
C ALA A 108 -35.78 -15.42 9.58
N PRO A 109 -35.07 -14.36 9.23
CA PRO A 109 -33.63 -14.29 9.32
C PRO A 109 -33.16 -14.72 10.71
N SER A 110 -32.22 -15.67 10.76
CA SER A 110 -31.75 -16.23 12.04
C SER A 110 -31.30 -15.10 12.98
N ARG A 111 -31.52 -15.24 14.29
CA ARG A 111 -31.07 -14.25 15.31
C ARG A 111 -29.60 -13.83 15.14
N ALA A 112 -28.82 -14.70 14.51
CA ALA A 112 -27.42 -14.45 14.15
C ALA A 112 -27.27 -13.48 12.98
N ALA A 113 -28.13 -13.56 11.96
CA ALA A 113 -28.15 -12.62 10.83
C ALA A 113 -28.61 -11.25 11.33
N GLN A 114 -29.69 -11.20 12.10
CA GLN A 114 -30.19 -9.96 12.68
C GLN A 114 -29.14 -9.22 13.54
N MET A 115 -28.36 -9.96 14.33
CA MET A 115 -27.32 -9.37 15.17
C MET A 115 -26.18 -8.74 14.34
N TRP A 116 -25.81 -9.35 13.19
CA TRP A 116 -24.76 -8.82 12.31
C TRP A 116 -25.26 -7.62 11.50
N ASP A 117 -26.45 -7.71 10.95
CA ASP A 117 -27.05 -6.69 10.08
C ASP A 117 -27.51 -5.45 10.87
N ARG A 118 -27.96 -5.64 12.13
CA ARG A 118 -28.35 -4.55 13.04
C ARG A 118 -27.19 -3.97 13.86
N ALA A 119 -25.96 -4.45 13.65
CA ALA A 119 -24.81 -3.95 14.40
C ALA A 119 -24.56 -2.46 14.10
N ASN A 120 -24.50 -1.63 15.13
CA ASN A 120 -24.06 -0.25 14.99
C ASN A 120 -22.55 -0.21 14.86
N TRP A 121 -22.08 -0.23 13.61
CA TRP A 121 -20.66 -0.25 13.27
C TRP A 121 -19.92 1.02 13.73
N SER A 122 -20.60 2.16 13.78
CA SER A 122 -20.03 3.42 14.27
C SER A 122 -19.61 3.31 15.74
N ASP A 123 -20.48 2.75 16.58
CA ASP A 123 -20.21 2.58 18.02
C ASP A 123 -19.09 1.56 18.26
N ILE A 124 -19.11 0.45 17.50
CA ILE A 124 -18.06 -0.57 17.55
C ILE A 124 -16.70 0.01 17.15
N GLU A 125 -16.65 0.78 16.07
CA GLU A 125 -15.44 1.46 15.62
C GLU A 125 -14.95 2.50 16.64
N ALA A 126 -15.87 3.25 17.25
CA ALA A 126 -15.56 4.21 18.30
C ALA A 126 -15.03 3.55 19.58
N GLU A 127 -15.60 2.41 20.01
CA GLU A 127 -15.10 1.63 21.15
C GLU A 127 -13.67 1.14 20.90
N VAL A 128 -13.43 0.52 19.75
CA VAL A 128 -12.09 0.04 19.37
C VAL A 128 -11.10 1.21 19.28
N LYS A 129 -11.52 2.33 18.67
CA LYS A 129 -10.69 3.54 18.56
C LYS A 129 -10.29 4.09 19.94
N ARG A 130 -11.21 4.12 20.91
CA ARG A 130 -10.89 4.53 22.28
C ARG A 130 -9.81 3.68 22.94
N LEU A 131 -9.85 2.36 22.72
CA LEU A 131 -8.80 1.45 23.22
C LEU A 131 -7.47 1.70 22.49
N GLN A 132 -7.49 1.92 21.17
CA GLN A 132 -6.31 2.22 20.38
C GLN A 132 -5.63 3.53 20.81
N LEU A 133 -6.40 4.58 21.08
CA LEU A 133 -5.87 5.85 21.61
C LEU A 133 -5.19 5.66 22.98
N ARG A 134 -5.79 4.84 23.86
CA ARG A 134 -5.20 4.51 25.17
C ARG A 134 -3.92 3.69 25.03
N ILE A 135 -3.84 2.77 24.06
CA ILE A 135 -2.61 2.01 23.75
C ILE A 135 -1.52 2.99 23.30
N ALA A 136 -1.79 3.84 22.30
CA ALA A 136 -0.82 4.81 21.80
C ALA A 136 -0.32 5.76 22.91
N LYS A 137 -1.22 6.23 23.78
CA LYS A 137 -0.82 7.03 24.95
C LYS A 137 0.10 6.27 25.90
N ALA A 138 -0.23 5.01 26.21
CA ALA A 138 0.59 4.18 27.10
C ALA A 138 1.98 3.87 26.50
N VAL A 139 2.09 3.76 25.17
CA VAL A 139 3.38 3.62 24.47
C VAL A 139 4.23 4.87 24.61
N ARG A 140 3.67 6.05 24.37
CA ARG A 140 4.39 7.34 24.54
C ARG A 140 4.90 7.55 25.98
N GLU A 141 4.14 7.06 26.94
CA GLU A 141 4.49 7.13 28.37
C GLU A 141 5.46 5.99 28.81
N GLY A 142 5.90 5.10 27.91
CA GLY A 142 6.75 3.97 28.23
C GLY A 142 6.11 2.89 29.12
N ARG A 143 4.78 2.94 29.32
CA ARG A 143 4.04 2.04 30.24
C ARG A 143 3.71 0.71 29.59
N TRP A 144 4.72 -0.12 29.33
CA TRP A 144 4.58 -1.39 28.59
C TRP A 144 3.64 -2.40 29.24
N GLY A 145 3.59 -2.45 30.59
CA GLY A 145 2.61 -3.28 31.31
C GLY A 145 1.16 -2.88 30.95
N LYS A 146 0.86 -1.57 30.88
CA LYS A 146 -0.43 -1.03 30.48
C LYS A 146 -0.73 -1.30 28.99
N VAL A 147 0.27 -1.21 28.11
CA VAL A 147 0.14 -1.59 26.71
C VAL A 147 -0.32 -3.04 26.56
N LYS A 148 0.36 -3.98 27.23
CA LYS A 148 0.01 -5.42 27.24
C LYS A 148 -1.42 -5.66 27.77
N ALA A 149 -1.81 -4.98 28.84
CA ALA A 149 -3.16 -5.07 29.42
C ALA A 149 -4.24 -4.57 28.45
N LEU A 150 -4.01 -3.42 27.81
CA LEU A 150 -4.94 -2.83 26.84
C LEU A 150 -5.04 -3.67 25.55
N GLN A 151 -3.94 -4.23 25.06
CA GLN A 151 -3.94 -5.18 23.95
C GLN A 151 -4.78 -6.42 24.28
N ARG A 152 -4.63 -6.97 25.50
CA ARG A 152 -5.46 -8.10 25.98
C ARG A 152 -6.94 -7.72 26.06
N LEU A 153 -7.26 -6.51 26.54
CA LEU A 153 -8.63 -6.01 26.62
C LEU A 153 -9.23 -5.89 25.21
N LEU A 154 -8.54 -5.24 24.26
CA LEU A 154 -9.01 -5.07 22.89
C LEU A 154 -9.21 -6.41 22.19
N THR A 155 -8.25 -7.31 22.27
CA THR A 155 -8.32 -8.62 21.58
C THR A 155 -9.34 -9.60 22.19
N ARG A 156 -9.84 -9.30 23.40
CA ARG A 156 -10.93 -10.04 24.04
C ARG A 156 -12.28 -9.36 23.87
N SER A 157 -12.32 -8.06 23.56
CA SER A 157 -13.55 -7.29 23.43
C SER A 157 -14.44 -7.81 22.31
N HIS A 158 -15.75 -7.66 22.50
CA HIS A 158 -16.75 -8.01 21.48
C HIS A 158 -16.56 -7.13 20.23
N GLY A 159 -16.42 -5.82 20.40
CA GLY A 159 -16.22 -4.86 19.31
C GLY A 159 -14.97 -5.16 18.48
N GLY A 160 -13.83 -5.46 19.13
CA GLY A 160 -12.59 -5.85 18.45
C GLY A 160 -12.77 -7.10 17.57
N LYS A 161 -13.43 -8.14 18.08
CA LYS A 161 -13.72 -9.37 17.31
C LYS A 161 -14.67 -9.12 16.14
N MET A 162 -15.74 -8.35 16.37
CA MET A 162 -16.68 -7.95 15.31
C MET A 162 -15.96 -7.24 14.18
N LEU A 163 -15.16 -6.22 14.49
CA LEU A 163 -14.43 -5.43 13.51
C LEU A 163 -13.38 -6.26 12.76
N ALA A 164 -12.69 -7.17 13.45
CA ALA A 164 -11.74 -8.09 12.82
C ALA A 164 -12.42 -9.00 11.79
N VAL A 165 -13.59 -9.57 12.12
CA VAL A 165 -14.35 -10.39 11.18
C VAL A 165 -14.88 -9.56 10.02
N LYS A 166 -15.43 -8.36 10.26
CA LYS A 166 -15.86 -7.42 9.21
C LYS A 166 -14.75 -7.19 8.19
N ARG A 167 -13.55 -6.84 8.66
CA ARG A 167 -12.39 -6.55 7.79
C ARG A 167 -12.02 -7.71 6.86
N VAL A 168 -12.07 -8.95 7.35
CA VAL A 168 -11.69 -10.12 6.51
C VAL A 168 -12.82 -10.63 5.61
N THR A 169 -14.06 -10.25 5.90
CA THR A 169 -15.23 -10.64 5.10
C THR A 169 -15.68 -9.57 4.09
N GLU A 170 -15.12 -8.37 4.15
CA GLU A 170 -15.44 -7.29 3.23
C GLU A 170 -14.30 -6.95 2.25
N ASN A 171 -13.08 -7.46 2.50
CA ASN A 171 -11.94 -7.24 1.64
C ASN A 171 -12.02 -8.04 0.31
N ARG A 172 -11.14 -7.75 -0.64
CA ARG A 172 -11.06 -8.45 -1.93
C ARG A 172 -10.80 -9.94 -1.81
N GLY A 173 -10.04 -10.37 -0.79
CA GLY A 173 -9.74 -11.78 -0.51
C GLY A 173 -10.87 -12.57 0.16
N LYS A 174 -12.05 -11.98 0.38
CA LYS A 174 -13.19 -12.61 1.11
C LYS A 174 -13.66 -13.93 0.50
N ARG A 175 -13.50 -14.13 -0.80
CA ARG A 175 -13.90 -15.35 -1.53
C ARG A 175 -12.77 -16.36 -1.70
N THR A 176 -11.55 -16.06 -1.22
CA THR A 176 -10.38 -16.94 -1.37
C THR A 176 -10.21 -17.78 -0.10
N PRO A 177 -10.50 -19.08 -0.10
CA PRO A 177 -10.36 -19.94 1.09
C PRO A 177 -8.89 -20.24 1.38
N GLY A 178 -8.59 -20.59 2.64
CA GLY A 178 -7.33 -21.20 3.05
C GLY A 178 -7.27 -22.69 2.72
N VAL A 179 -6.45 -23.44 3.46
CA VAL A 179 -6.32 -24.90 3.33
C VAL A 179 -7.58 -25.65 3.75
N ASP A 180 -8.42 -25.03 4.60
CA ASP A 180 -9.68 -25.58 5.11
C ASP A 180 -10.85 -25.46 4.11
N GLY A 181 -10.66 -24.81 2.96
CA GLY A 181 -11.69 -24.58 1.94
C GLY A 181 -12.84 -23.65 2.40
N ARG A 182 -12.79 -23.11 3.62
CA ARG A 182 -13.91 -22.39 4.24
C ARG A 182 -13.87 -20.89 3.96
N ILE A 183 -15.06 -20.32 3.70
CA ILE A 183 -15.28 -18.86 3.59
C ILE A 183 -16.43 -18.44 4.53
N TRP A 184 -16.47 -17.16 4.91
CA TRP A 184 -17.52 -16.62 5.81
C TRP A 184 -18.44 -15.65 5.07
N SER A 185 -19.20 -16.16 4.10
CA SER A 185 -20.15 -15.37 3.31
C SER A 185 -21.41 -15.02 4.08
N LEU A 186 -21.96 -15.98 4.84
CA LEU A 186 -23.22 -15.84 5.57
C LEU A 186 -23.03 -15.20 6.95
N PRO A 187 -24.01 -14.39 7.46
CA PRO A 187 -23.97 -13.79 8.79
C PRO A 187 -23.79 -14.83 9.92
N ALA A 188 -24.42 -16.00 9.82
CA ALA A 188 -24.23 -17.09 10.78
C ALA A 188 -22.78 -17.59 10.83
N ALA A 189 -22.12 -17.75 9.67
CA ALA A 189 -20.71 -18.13 9.59
C ALA A 189 -19.80 -17.05 10.18
N ARG A 190 -20.09 -15.75 9.95
CA ARG A 190 -19.37 -14.63 10.54
C ARG A 190 -19.49 -14.63 12.07
N ARG A 191 -20.69 -14.84 12.62
CA ARG A 191 -20.90 -14.94 14.07
C ARG A 191 -20.15 -16.14 14.65
N LYS A 192 -20.23 -17.34 14.05
CA LYS A 192 -19.47 -18.52 14.47
C LYS A 192 -17.97 -18.24 14.42
N GLY A 193 -17.50 -17.59 13.36
CA GLY A 193 -16.13 -17.14 13.20
C GLY A 193 -15.70 -16.20 14.34
N MET A 194 -16.50 -15.19 14.66
CA MET A 194 -16.24 -14.25 15.76
C MET A 194 -16.10 -14.96 17.11
N LEU A 195 -17.02 -15.86 17.43
CA LEU A 195 -17.01 -16.64 18.68
C LEU A 195 -15.79 -17.57 18.78
N SER A 196 -15.25 -18.00 17.63
CA SER A 196 -14.05 -18.84 17.57
C SER A 196 -12.74 -18.09 17.84
N LEU A 197 -12.77 -16.74 17.87
CA LEU A 197 -11.58 -15.91 18.15
C LEU A 197 -11.29 -15.92 19.65
N ARG A 198 -10.62 -16.97 20.11
CA ARG A 198 -10.17 -17.16 21.50
C ARG A 198 -8.67 -17.42 21.49
N HIS A 199 -7.93 -16.82 22.42
CA HIS A 199 -6.46 -17.01 22.52
C HIS A 199 -6.14 -18.41 23.07
N ARG A 200 -6.82 -18.80 24.16
CA ARG A 200 -6.66 -20.13 24.74
C ARG A 200 -7.13 -21.21 23.75
N GLY A 201 -6.30 -22.19 23.49
CA GLY A 201 -6.57 -23.26 22.53
C GLY A 201 -6.51 -22.81 21.05
N TYR A 202 -6.01 -21.59 20.76
CA TYR A 202 -5.79 -21.20 19.38
C TYR A 202 -4.64 -22.02 18.77
N ARG A 203 -4.91 -22.60 17.60
CA ARG A 203 -3.91 -23.24 16.73
C ARG A 203 -3.94 -22.54 15.37
N ALA A 204 -2.80 -22.11 14.89
CA ALA A 204 -2.67 -21.63 13.52
C ALA A 204 -2.71 -22.84 12.57
N MET A 205 -3.41 -22.68 11.46
CA MET A 205 -3.40 -23.69 10.39
C MET A 205 -2.32 -23.32 9.37
N PRO A 206 -1.74 -24.32 8.67
CA PRO A 206 -0.83 -24.07 7.57
C PRO A 206 -1.42 -23.14 6.53
N LEU A 207 -0.56 -22.45 5.79
CA LEU A 207 -0.96 -21.55 4.73
C LEU A 207 -1.19 -22.33 3.43
N ARG A 208 -2.16 -21.93 2.62
CA ARG A 208 -2.28 -22.44 1.26
C ARG A 208 -1.32 -21.67 0.35
N ARG A 209 -0.34 -22.35 -0.23
CA ARG A 209 0.60 -21.76 -1.18
C ARG A 209 -0.09 -21.50 -2.53
N VAL A 210 0.14 -20.32 -3.09
CA VAL A 210 -0.32 -19.92 -4.44
C VAL A 210 0.78 -19.09 -5.08
N TYR A 211 1.01 -19.28 -6.37
CA TYR A 211 2.04 -18.55 -7.10
C TYR A 211 1.42 -17.50 -8.02
N ILE A 212 1.90 -16.26 -7.91
CA ILE A 212 1.51 -15.15 -8.81
C ILE A 212 2.67 -14.83 -9.74
N PRO A 213 2.46 -14.74 -11.07
CA PRO A 213 3.52 -14.37 -12.00
C PRO A 213 3.98 -12.94 -11.77
N LYS A 214 5.30 -12.73 -11.78
CA LYS A 214 5.93 -11.40 -11.79
C LYS A 214 6.16 -10.95 -13.23
N SER A 215 6.32 -9.63 -13.44
CA SER A 215 6.62 -9.04 -14.76
C SER A 215 7.93 -9.54 -15.39
N ASN A 216 8.83 -10.12 -14.60
CA ASN A 216 10.11 -10.70 -15.06
C ASN A 216 10.04 -12.22 -15.32
N GLY A 217 8.84 -12.82 -15.41
CA GLY A 217 8.64 -14.25 -15.61
C GLY A 217 8.81 -15.13 -14.36
N LYS A 218 9.41 -14.61 -13.28
CA LYS A 218 9.51 -15.33 -12.00
C LYS A 218 8.15 -15.38 -11.30
N LYS A 219 7.92 -16.38 -10.46
CA LYS A 219 6.71 -16.51 -9.65
C LYS A 219 6.93 -15.91 -8.26
N ARG A 220 5.89 -15.26 -7.71
CA ARG A 220 5.86 -14.79 -6.31
C ARG A 220 5.02 -15.78 -5.50
N PRO A 221 5.59 -16.44 -4.50
CA PRO A 221 4.82 -17.30 -3.62
C PRO A 221 3.96 -16.47 -2.67
N LEU A 222 2.68 -16.77 -2.57
CA LEU A 222 1.77 -16.22 -1.56
C LEU A 222 1.33 -17.33 -0.62
N GLY A 223 1.29 -17.05 0.68
CA GLY A 223 0.73 -17.91 1.70
C GLY A 223 -0.65 -17.41 2.13
N ILE A 224 -1.71 -18.13 1.80
CA ILE A 224 -3.10 -17.76 2.09
C ILE A 224 -3.54 -18.41 3.40
N PRO A 225 -3.73 -17.66 4.52
CA PRO A 225 -4.22 -18.23 5.77
C PRO A 225 -5.71 -18.58 5.68
N CYS A 226 -6.20 -19.51 6.50
CA CYS A 226 -7.64 -19.76 6.65
C CYS A 226 -8.37 -18.54 7.25
N MET A 227 -9.70 -18.47 7.08
CA MET A 227 -10.48 -17.30 7.53
C MET A 227 -10.33 -17.01 9.02
N ARG A 228 -10.26 -18.06 9.86
CA ARG A 228 -10.04 -17.91 11.32
C ARG A 228 -8.68 -17.28 11.62
N CYS A 229 -7.63 -17.73 10.93
CA CYS A 229 -6.29 -17.18 11.11
C CYS A 229 -6.20 -15.72 10.62
N ARG A 230 -6.84 -15.38 9.48
CA ARG A 230 -6.94 -13.99 9.01
C ARG A 230 -7.65 -13.10 10.02
N ALA A 231 -8.77 -13.55 10.57
CA ALA A 231 -9.54 -12.79 11.56
C ALA A 231 -8.76 -12.63 12.88
N MET A 232 -8.02 -13.65 13.32
CA MET A 232 -7.15 -13.54 14.49
C MET A 232 -5.99 -12.56 14.23
N GLN A 233 -5.38 -12.60 13.05
CA GLN A 233 -4.38 -11.62 12.63
C GLN A 233 -4.96 -10.22 12.55
N ALA A 234 -6.17 -10.03 11.97
CA ALA A 234 -6.84 -8.74 11.92
C ALA A 234 -7.15 -8.19 13.32
N LEU A 235 -7.54 -9.05 14.26
CA LEU A 235 -7.81 -8.68 15.65
C LEU A 235 -6.53 -8.19 16.36
N TRP A 236 -5.43 -8.90 16.22
CA TRP A 236 -4.14 -8.49 16.76
C TRP A 236 -3.59 -7.25 16.06
N LYS A 237 -3.85 -7.10 14.77
CA LYS A 237 -3.51 -5.90 14.03
C LYS A 237 -4.15 -4.66 14.67
N LEU A 238 -5.45 -4.70 15.03
CA LEU A 238 -6.09 -3.60 15.74
C LEU A 238 -5.37 -3.18 17.02
N ALA A 239 -4.80 -4.13 17.76
CA ALA A 239 -4.10 -3.89 19.02
C ALA A 239 -2.63 -3.49 18.83
N LEU A 240 -2.03 -3.90 17.71
CA LEU A 240 -0.63 -3.65 17.40
C LEU A 240 -0.40 -2.33 16.66
N GLU A 241 -1.31 -1.91 15.79
CA GLU A 241 -1.25 -0.67 15.02
C GLU A 241 -0.94 0.59 15.84
N PRO A 242 -1.59 0.85 17.00
CA PRO A 242 -1.31 2.04 17.78
C PRO A 242 0.09 2.08 18.39
N VAL A 243 0.61 0.90 18.76
CA VAL A 243 2.00 0.77 19.25
C VAL A 243 2.91 1.20 18.15
N ALA A 244 2.60 0.77 17.02
CA ALA A 244 3.24 0.93 15.81
C ALA A 244 3.39 2.30 15.27
N GLU A 245 2.37 2.92 15.04
CA GLU A 245 2.37 4.27 14.52
C GLU A 245 3.03 5.26 15.50
N THR A 246 3.06 4.90 16.79
CA THR A 246 3.69 5.71 17.80
C THR A 246 5.21 5.67 17.78
N LEU A 247 5.79 4.56 17.31
CA LEU A 247 7.23 4.31 17.32
C LEU A 247 7.88 4.37 15.93
N ALA A 248 7.10 4.57 14.90
CA ALA A 248 7.55 4.50 13.52
C ALA A 248 8.55 5.57 13.12
N ASP A 249 9.48 5.22 12.24
CA ASP A 249 10.34 6.17 11.54
C ASP A 249 9.49 7.24 10.81
N ALA A 250 9.91 8.50 10.89
CA ALA A 250 9.15 9.65 10.38
C ALA A 250 8.94 9.59 8.85
N ASN A 251 9.92 9.07 8.12
CA ASN A 251 9.92 8.99 6.67
C ASN A 251 9.70 7.57 6.13
N SER A 252 9.03 6.73 6.91
CA SER A 252 8.49 5.45 6.49
C SER A 252 7.02 5.59 6.10
N TYR A 253 6.63 5.11 4.91
CA TYR A 253 5.31 5.39 4.32
C TYR A 253 4.53 4.12 3.93
N GLY A 254 5.20 3.04 3.58
CA GLY A 254 4.56 1.82 3.11
C GLY A 254 3.71 1.12 4.17
N PHE A 255 2.51 0.68 3.81
CA PHE A 255 1.56 -0.02 4.67
C PHE A 255 1.10 0.72 5.94
N ARG A 256 1.33 2.00 6.10
CA ARG A 256 0.94 2.82 7.25
C ARG A 256 -0.37 3.59 7.01
N PRO A 257 -1.22 3.83 8.06
CA PRO A 257 -2.44 4.57 7.87
C PRO A 257 -2.19 6.01 7.45
N GLU A 258 -3.11 6.54 6.63
CA GLU A 258 -3.10 7.91 6.14
C GLU A 258 -1.83 8.30 5.36
N ARG A 259 -0.99 7.31 4.99
CA ARG A 259 0.23 7.49 4.18
C ARG A 259 0.08 6.81 2.82
N SER A 260 0.86 7.24 1.83
CA SER A 260 0.76 6.77 0.45
C SER A 260 2.12 6.85 -0.25
N THR A 261 2.22 6.23 -1.42
CA THR A 261 3.39 6.37 -2.32
C THR A 261 3.68 7.83 -2.67
N ALA A 262 2.63 8.65 -2.84
CA ALA A 262 2.78 10.06 -3.12
C ALA A 262 3.45 10.84 -1.97
N ASP A 263 3.26 10.41 -0.70
CA ASP A 263 3.96 11.01 0.44
C ASP A 263 5.47 10.71 0.40
N ALA A 264 5.85 9.48 0.03
CA ALA A 264 7.26 9.11 -0.13
C ALA A 264 7.92 9.88 -1.29
N ILE A 265 7.24 10.01 -2.42
CA ILE A 265 7.74 10.78 -3.57
C ILE A 265 7.84 12.27 -3.26
N GLU A 266 6.88 12.85 -2.53
CA GLU A 266 6.96 14.24 -2.09
C GLU A 266 8.09 14.44 -1.07
N GLN A 267 8.41 13.43 -0.24
CA GLN A 267 9.60 13.48 0.61
C GLN A 267 10.89 13.49 -0.22
N CYS A 268 10.98 12.68 -1.26
CA CYS A 268 12.11 12.74 -2.19
C CYS A 268 12.24 14.15 -2.81
N PHE A 269 11.11 14.77 -3.19
CA PHE A 269 11.11 16.13 -3.70
C PHE A 269 11.62 17.12 -2.65
N ASN A 270 11.12 17.06 -1.41
CA ASN A 270 11.52 17.98 -0.34
C ASN A 270 13.00 17.90 -0.01
N VAL A 271 13.58 16.69 -0.08
CA VAL A 271 15.00 16.45 0.22
C VAL A 271 15.90 16.87 -0.94
N LEU A 272 15.51 16.62 -2.19
CA LEU A 272 16.38 16.71 -3.36
C LEU A 272 16.16 17.96 -4.23
N ALA A 273 15.08 18.73 -4.02
CA ALA A 273 14.74 19.83 -4.92
C ALA A 273 15.64 21.08 -4.78
N LYS A 274 16.24 21.29 -3.63
CA LYS A 274 17.09 22.47 -3.38
C LYS A 274 18.40 22.39 -4.18
N ARG A 275 19.00 23.54 -4.53
CA ARG A 275 20.29 23.60 -5.23
C ARG A 275 21.41 22.92 -4.43
N ALA A 276 21.50 23.19 -3.13
CA ALA A 276 22.47 22.61 -2.20
C ALA A 276 21.97 21.30 -1.56
N SER A 277 21.10 20.53 -2.21
CA SER A 277 20.66 19.23 -1.70
C SER A 277 21.66 18.13 -2.03
N PRO A 278 21.60 16.98 -1.33
CA PRO A 278 22.50 15.86 -1.59
C PRO A 278 22.41 15.38 -3.04
N GLU A 279 23.54 14.94 -3.57
CA GLU A 279 23.66 14.52 -4.98
C GLU A 279 23.74 13.01 -5.15
N TRP A 280 24.05 12.28 -4.09
CA TRP A 280 24.21 10.85 -4.16
C TRP A 280 23.09 10.12 -3.44
N ILE A 281 22.61 9.04 -4.02
CA ILE A 281 21.49 8.25 -3.55
C ILE A 281 21.89 6.78 -3.52
N LEU A 282 21.76 6.15 -2.34
CA LEU A 282 21.78 4.70 -2.18
C LEU A 282 20.35 4.18 -2.38
N GLU A 283 20.13 3.46 -3.47
CA GLU A 283 18.90 2.68 -3.72
C GLU A 283 19.07 1.31 -3.04
N GLY A 284 18.26 1.00 -2.04
CA GLY A 284 18.32 -0.27 -1.32
C GLY A 284 17.11 -1.16 -1.63
N ASP A 285 17.38 -2.42 -1.99
CA ASP A 285 16.37 -3.47 -2.17
C ASP A 285 16.73 -4.66 -1.25
N ILE A 286 15.73 -5.14 -0.49
CA ILE A 286 15.93 -6.25 0.45
C ILE A 286 15.63 -7.57 -0.25
N ARG A 287 16.60 -8.49 -0.25
CA ARG A 287 16.46 -9.81 -0.86
C ARG A 287 15.44 -10.65 -0.12
N GLY A 288 14.32 -10.97 -0.78
CA GLY A 288 13.30 -11.86 -0.20
C GLY A 288 12.77 -11.40 1.16
N CYS A 289 12.56 -10.11 1.37
CA CYS A 289 12.28 -9.47 2.65
C CYS A 289 11.29 -10.27 3.53
N PHE A 290 10.12 -10.64 2.99
CA PHE A 290 9.10 -11.37 3.75
C PHE A 290 9.49 -12.83 4.06
N ASP A 291 10.40 -13.41 3.30
CA ASP A 291 10.75 -14.84 3.40
C ASP A 291 11.93 -15.08 4.36
N ASN A 292 12.71 -14.03 4.71
CA ASN A 292 13.99 -14.17 5.40
C ASN A 292 14.04 -13.59 6.82
N PHE A 293 12.98 -12.91 7.31
CA PHE A 293 13.00 -12.37 8.67
C PHE A 293 13.29 -13.44 9.73
N SER A 294 14.19 -13.13 10.67
CA SER A 294 14.48 -13.97 11.83
C SER A 294 13.25 -14.12 12.73
N HIS A 295 12.82 -15.36 12.99
CA HIS A 295 11.73 -15.65 13.93
C HIS A 295 12.11 -15.30 15.37
N SER A 296 13.37 -15.51 15.77
CA SER A 296 13.86 -15.13 17.11
C SER A 296 13.77 -13.63 17.30
N TRP A 297 14.24 -12.86 16.32
CA TRP A 297 14.12 -11.40 16.36
C TRP A 297 12.66 -10.95 16.53
N PHE A 298 11.72 -11.50 15.77
CA PHE A 298 10.30 -11.19 15.93
C PHE A 298 9.78 -11.53 17.32
N LEU A 299 10.12 -12.70 17.85
CA LEU A 299 9.68 -13.13 19.16
C LEU A 299 10.26 -12.28 20.30
N GLU A 300 11.44 -11.73 20.15
CA GLU A 300 12.05 -10.83 21.12
C GLU A 300 11.46 -9.43 21.05
N ASN A 301 11.32 -8.90 19.85
CA ASN A 301 11.14 -7.49 19.60
C ASN A 301 9.69 -7.04 19.35
N ILE A 302 8.79 -7.90 18.86
CA ILE A 302 7.41 -7.50 18.59
C ILE A 302 6.59 -7.49 19.91
N PRO A 303 5.98 -6.37 20.33
CA PRO A 303 5.27 -6.25 21.61
C PRO A 303 3.83 -6.77 21.52
N MET A 304 3.69 -8.08 21.33
CA MET A 304 2.41 -8.79 21.34
C MET A 304 2.52 -10.12 22.09
N ASP A 305 1.42 -10.87 22.17
CA ASP A 305 1.42 -12.22 22.72
C ASP A 305 2.35 -13.14 21.92
N LYS A 306 3.42 -13.59 22.58
CA LYS A 306 4.51 -14.34 21.94
C LYS A 306 4.06 -15.73 21.49
N GLU A 307 3.11 -16.32 22.21
CA GLU A 307 2.55 -17.63 21.86
C GLU A 307 1.72 -17.58 20.58
N VAL A 308 0.90 -16.54 20.43
CA VAL A 308 0.13 -16.32 19.20
C VAL A 308 1.06 -16.01 18.03
N LEU A 309 2.08 -15.17 18.24
CA LEU A 309 3.05 -14.83 17.21
C LEU A 309 3.82 -16.07 16.74
N ARG A 310 4.35 -16.87 17.68
CA ARG A 310 5.08 -18.12 17.37
C ARG A 310 4.23 -19.06 16.51
N LYS A 311 2.96 -19.24 16.86
CA LYS A 311 2.03 -20.09 16.10
C LYS A 311 1.83 -19.62 14.65
N TRP A 312 1.88 -18.32 14.39
CA TRP A 312 1.80 -17.83 13.01
C TRP A 312 3.09 -18.01 12.24
N LEU A 313 4.24 -17.75 12.89
CA LEU A 313 5.55 -17.90 12.27
C LEU A 313 5.86 -19.36 11.91
N GLN A 314 5.46 -20.28 12.78
CA GLN A 314 5.68 -21.73 12.64
C GLN A 314 4.51 -22.48 11.97
N ALA A 315 3.52 -21.78 11.43
CA ALA A 315 2.34 -22.42 10.85
C ALA A 315 2.63 -23.32 9.64
N GLY A 316 3.74 -23.11 8.97
CA GLY A 316 4.07 -23.81 7.72
C GLY A 316 3.14 -23.45 6.56
N TYR A 317 3.35 -24.11 5.43
CA TYR A 317 2.48 -23.96 4.27
C TYR A 317 2.30 -25.27 3.53
N ILE A 318 1.17 -25.41 2.85
CA ILE A 318 0.89 -26.54 1.97
C ILE A 318 1.07 -26.09 0.53
N ASP A 319 1.92 -26.82 -0.17
CA ASP A 319 2.19 -26.67 -1.59
C ASP A 319 1.97 -28.02 -2.28
N GLU A 320 1.09 -28.07 -3.29
CA GLU A 320 0.74 -29.30 -4.02
C GLU A 320 0.40 -30.51 -3.10
N GLY A 321 -0.24 -30.25 -1.97
CA GLY A 321 -0.65 -31.29 -1.01
C GLY A 321 0.40 -31.64 0.06
N THR A 322 1.64 -31.17 -0.07
CA THR A 322 2.74 -31.43 0.90
C THR A 322 2.86 -30.27 1.89
N LEU A 323 3.05 -30.61 3.17
CA LEU A 323 3.30 -29.63 4.24
C LEU A 323 4.80 -29.32 4.32
N PHE A 324 5.11 -28.03 4.28
CA PHE A 324 6.46 -27.50 4.48
C PHE A 324 6.50 -26.66 5.75
N GLU A 325 7.54 -26.79 6.52
CA GLU A 325 7.78 -25.97 7.70
C GLU A 325 8.29 -24.58 7.31
N SER A 326 8.01 -23.59 8.16
CA SER A 326 8.55 -22.23 8.03
C SER A 326 9.63 -22.02 9.11
N GLN A 327 10.89 -21.94 8.71
CA GLN A 327 12.02 -21.71 9.62
C GLN A 327 12.37 -20.23 9.76
N ALA A 328 12.01 -19.42 8.77
CA ALA A 328 12.22 -17.98 8.74
C ALA A 328 11.06 -17.28 8.02
N GLY A 329 11.05 -15.96 8.10
CA GLY A 329 10.12 -15.11 7.36
C GLY A 329 8.74 -14.98 8.01
N THR A 330 7.90 -14.22 7.31
CA THR A 330 6.49 -14.06 7.65
C THR A 330 5.65 -14.22 6.38
N PRO A 331 4.45 -14.83 6.45
CA PRO A 331 3.69 -15.17 5.26
C PRO A 331 3.38 -13.97 4.35
N GLN A 332 3.83 -13.99 3.10
CA GLN A 332 3.31 -13.06 2.08
C GLN A 332 1.82 -13.34 1.85
N GLY A 333 0.94 -12.44 2.29
CA GLY A 333 -0.52 -12.60 2.24
C GLY A 333 -1.18 -12.72 3.63
N GLY A 334 -0.41 -12.78 4.70
CA GLY A 334 -0.93 -12.63 6.07
C GLY A 334 -1.40 -11.19 6.32
N VAL A 335 -2.51 -11.04 7.05
CA VAL A 335 -3.08 -9.72 7.39
C VAL A 335 -2.15 -8.91 8.31
N ILE A 336 -1.36 -9.59 9.15
CA ILE A 336 -0.46 -8.95 10.10
C ILE A 336 0.97 -8.85 9.58
N SER A 337 1.33 -9.60 8.55
CA SER A 337 2.72 -9.70 8.08
C SER A 337 3.34 -8.37 7.66
N PRO A 338 2.65 -7.52 6.89
CA PRO A 338 3.18 -6.19 6.60
C PRO A 338 3.43 -5.34 7.86
N VAL A 339 2.71 -5.60 8.99
CA VAL A 339 2.90 -4.94 10.30
C VAL A 339 4.22 -5.26 10.88
N ILE A 340 4.40 -6.53 11.17
CA ILE A 340 5.60 -7.00 11.84
C ILE A 340 6.83 -6.79 10.97
N ALA A 341 6.70 -6.83 9.63
CA ALA A 341 7.77 -6.50 8.71
C ALA A 341 8.20 -5.03 8.81
N ASN A 342 7.26 -4.09 8.83
CA ASN A 342 7.60 -2.69 9.09
C ASN A 342 8.24 -2.52 10.47
N MET A 343 7.71 -3.18 11.50
CA MET A 343 8.29 -3.17 12.85
C MET A 343 9.76 -3.57 12.88
N ALA A 344 10.13 -4.54 12.05
CA ALA A 344 11.52 -4.95 11.96
C ALA A 344 12.37 -3.91 11.21
N LEU A 345 11.81 -3.22 10.24
CA LEU A 345 12.54 -2.26 9.41
C LEU A 345 12.58 -0.84 9.98
N ASP A 346 11.80 -0.55 11.03
CA ASP A 346 11.88 0.74 11.69
C ASP A 346 13.13 0.81 12.60
N GLY A 347 13.60 2.03 12.79
CA GLY A 347 14.93 2.29 13.34
C GLY A 347 16.02 2.37 12.27
N LEU A 348 15.69 2.15 10.98
CA LEU A 348 16.65 2.32 9.88
C LEU A 348 17.13 3.78 9.77
N GLU A 349 16.25 4.77 9.98
CA GLU A 349 16.64 6.18 10.01
C GLU A 349 17.71 6.43 11.09
N ALA A 350 17.50 5.92 12.30
CA ALA A 350 18.43 6.05 13.40
C ALA A 350 19.78 5.33 13.14
N ALA A 351 19.74 4.13 12.53
CA ALA A 351 20.95 3.38 12.18
C ALA A 351 21.79 4.12 11.11
N VAL A 352 21.13 4.70 10.11
CA VAL A 352 21.78 5.53 9.09
C VAL A 352 22.37 6.80 9.71
N ASP A 353 21.63 7.48 10.58
CA ASP A 353 22.14 8.67 11.27
C ASP A 353 23.34 8.36 12.17
N ALA A 354 23.33 7.22 12.85
CA ALA A 354 24.43 6.81 13.71
C ALA A 354 25.72 6.45 12.94
N SER A 355 25.62 6.06 11.66
CA SER A 355 26.75 5.66 10.81
C SER A 355 27.81 6.76 10.61
N VAL A 356 27.42 8.03 10.70
CA VAL A 356 28.31 9.18 10.55
C VAL A 356 28.71 9.81 11.89
N GLY A 357 28.30 9.22 13.02
CA GLY A 357 28.63 9.66 14.37
C GLY A 357 27.51 10.44 15.06
N THR A 358 27.77 10.85 16.30
CA THR A 358 26.76 11.48 17.19
C THR A 358 26.62 12.98 17.00
N SER A 359 27.63 13.64 16.43
CA SER A 359 27.65 15.10 16.24
C SER A 359 26.57 15.58 15.26
N THR A 360 25.72 16.49 15.70
CA THR A 360 24.68 17.12 14.88
C THR A 360 25.26 17.86 13.66
N LEU A 361 26.44 18.46 13.79
CA LEU A 361 27.11 19.15 12.68
C LEU A 361 27.57 18.16 11.60
N VAL A 362 28.15 17.02 12.00
CA VAL A 362 28.59 15.99 11.06
C VAL A 362 27.39 15.39 10.31
N ARG A 363 26.28 15.09 10.99
CA ARG A 363 25.05 14.61 10.35
C ARG A 363 24.48 15.61 9.36
N ARG A 364 24.44 16.90 9.70
CA ARG A 364 23.98 17.95 8.78
C ARG A 364 24.89 18.09 7.56
N LYS A 365 26.22 18.00 7.72
CA LYS A 365 27.20 18.03 6.61
C LYS A 365 27.06 16.78 5.71
N ALA A 366 26.79 15.62 6.27
CA ALA A 366 26.60 14.38 5.52
C ALA A 366 25.29 14.36 4.69
N GLN A 367 24.31 15.23 5.02
CA GLN A 367 23.02 15.37 4.32
C GLN A 367 22.27 14.04 4.16
N LEU A 368 22.33 13.19 5.19
CA LEU A 368 21.66 11.90 5.20
C LEU A 368 20.14 12.08 5.38
N ASN A 369 19.37 11.42 4.54
CA ASN A 369 17.92 11.30 4.69
C ASN A 369 17.50 9.92 4.20
N VAL A 370 16.67 9.24 4.97
CA VAL A 370 16.06 7.96 4.59
C VAL A 370 14.63 8.20 4.13
N VAL A 371 14.23 7.60 3.02
CA VAL A 371 12.84 7.56 2.56
C VAL A 371 12.49 6.11 2.29
N ARG A 372 11.59 5.53 3.10
CA ARG A 372 11.25 4.11 3.03
C ARG A 372 9.77 3.89 2.68
N TYR A 373 9.53 2.96 1.81
CA TYR A 373 8.19 2.45 1.50
C TYR A 373 8.18 0.92 1.55
N ALA A 374 7.82 0.35 2.69
CA ALA A 374 7.92 -1.08 3.00
C ALA A 374 9.38 -1.57 2.89
N ASP A 375 9.64 -2.48 1.96
CA ASP A 375 10.95 -3.06 1.63
C ASP A 375 11.80 -2.20 0.67
N ASP A 376 11.19 -1.28 -0.07
CA ASP A 376 11.90 -0.33 -0.93
C ASP A 376 12.35 0.88 -0.13
N PHE A 377 13.63 1.27 -0.19
CA PHE A 377 14.11 2.49 0.47
C PHE A 377 15.23 3.17 -0.31
N VAL A 378 15.37 4.46 -0.07
CA VAL A 378 16.47 5.27 -0.58
C VAL A 378 17.12 6.05 0.55
N VAL A 379 18.44 6.17 0.52
CA VAL A 379 19.20 7.02 1.43
C VAL A 379 19.99 8.05 0.61
N THR A 380 19.85 9.33 0.96
CA THR A 380 20.63 10.40 0.31
C THR A 380 21.92 10.65 1.07
N GLY A 381 22.94 11.16 0.40
CA GLY A 381 24.21 11.56 1.02
C GLY A 381 24.95 12.60 0.19
N VAL A 382 25.83 13.35 0.86
CA VAL A 382 26.62 14.43 0.23
C VAL A 382 27.63 13.89 -0.78
N SER A 383 28.18 12.71 -0.56
CA SER A 383 29.17 12.07 -1.44
C SER A 383 28.93 10.57 -1.59
N LYS A 384 29.46 9.99 -2.66
CA LYS A 384 29.45 8.56 -2.90
C LYS A 384 30.21 7.82 -1.80
N ASP A 385 31.37 8.32 -1.41
CA ASP A 385 32.21 7.74 -0.39
C ASP A 385 31.49 7.59 0.97
N VAL A 386 30.80 8.61 1.43
CA VAL A 386 30.01 8.54 2.69
C VAL A 386 28.96 7.41 2.62
N LEU A 387 28.30 7.24 1.47
CA LEU A 387 27.31 6.19 1.29
C LEU A 387 27.96 4.80 1.22
N GLU A 388 29.10 4.65 0.56
CA GLU A 388 29.79 3.37 0.42
C GLU A 388 30.53 2.95 1.70
N SER A 389 31.29 3.88 2.31
CA SER A 389 32.19 3.54 3.42
C SER A 389 31.51 3.52 4.79
N ARG A 390 30.44 4.28 4.99
CA ARG A 390 29.76 4.41 6.28
C ARG A 390 28.33 3.92 6.29
N VAL A 391 27.49 4.41 5.35
CA VAL A 391 26.06 4.13 5.36
C VAL A 391 25.75 2.69 4.97
N LEU A 392 26.34 2.20 3.87
CA LEU A 392 26.05 0.85 3.37
C LEU A 392 26.45 -0.24 4.36
N PRO A 393 27.61 -0.20 5.04
CA PRO A 393 27.94 -1.15 6.10
C PRO A 393 26.95 -1.11 7.28
N ALA A 394 26.56 0.09 7.73
CA ALA A 394 25.59 0.24 8.82
C ALA A 394 24.20 -0.33 8.44
N VAL A 395 23.76 -0.11 7.21
CA VAL A 395 22.52 -0.70 6.69
C VAL A 395 22.64 -2.22 6.62
N ARG A 396 23.75 -2.78 6.13
CA ARG A 396 23.99 -4.23 6.10
C ARG A 396 23.95 -4.83 7.51
N GLN A 397 24.59 -4.20 8.47
CA GLN A 397 24.58 -4.64 9.87
C GLN A 397 23.17 -4.59 10.46
N PHE A 398 22.42 -3.51 10.18
CA PHE A 398 21.03 -3.35 10.61
C PHE A 398 20.13 -4.47 10.04
N MET A 399 20.31 -4.82 8.77
CA MET A 399 19.56 -5.90 8.10
C MET A 399 19.97 -7.28 8.64
N ALA A 400 21.26 -7.55 8.77
CA ALA A 400 21.77 -8.84 9.24
C ALA A 400 21.26 -9.20 10.65
N ALA A 401 21.17 -8.21 11.57
CA ALA A 401 20.59 -8.42 12.90
C ALA A 401 19.13 -8.89 12.87
N ARG A 402 18.45 -8.76 11.74
CA ARG A 402 17.04 -9.16 11.51
C ARG A 402 16.90 -10.39 10.61
N GLY A 403 18.03 -11.00 10.24
CA GLY A 403 18.07 -12.12 9.29
C GLY A 403 17.87 -11.69 7.83
N LEU A 404 18.07 -10.42 7.52
CA LEU A 404 17.87 -9.87 6.19
C LEU A 404 19.19 -9.54 5.48
N GLU A 405 19.16 -9.60 4.16
CA GLU A 405 20.28 -9.23 3.29
C GLU A 405 19.84 -8.23 2.22
N LEU A 406 20.73 -7.34 1.83
CA LEU A 406 20.50 -6.49 0.66
C LEU A 406 20.69 -7.30 -0.63
N SER A 407 19.89 -6.98 -1.65
CA SER A 407 20.06 -7.52 -2.99
C SER A 407 21.24 -6.82 -3.68
N GLU A 408 22.37 -7.48 -3.87
CA GLU A 408 23.54 -6.89 -4.53
C GLU A 408 23.25 -6.44 -5.98
N GLU A 409 22.42 -7.20 -6.70
CA GLU A 409 22.02 -6.86 -8.08
C GLU A 409 21.23 -5.56 -8.19
N LYS A 410 20.50 -5.18 -7.13
CA LYS A 410 19.57 -4.04 -7.15
C LYS A 410 19.99 -2.90 -6.23
N THR A 411 20.85 -3.16 -5.25
CA THR A 411 21.39 -2.11 -4.38
C THR A 411 22.49 -1.39 -5.12
N ARG A 412 22.32 -0.09 -5.31
CA ARG A 412 23.29 0.72 -6.05
C ARG A 412 23.36 2.15 -5.54
N ILE A 413 24.47 2.80 -5.77
CA ILE A 413 24.67 4.20 -5.46
C ILE A 413 24.69 4.99 -6.77
N THR A 414 23.75 5.91 -6.91
CA THR A 414 23.49 6.66 -8.14
C THR A 414 23.61 8.16 -7.87
N ASN A 415 24.20 8.90 -8.81
CA ASN A 415 24.14 10.37 -8.78
C ASN A 415 22.79 10.86 -9.28
N ILE A 416 22.23 11.90 -8.65
CA ILE A 416 20.90 12.46 -8.99
C ILE A 416 20.84 13.02 -10.41
N ALA A 417 21.97 13.39 -11.03
CA ALA A 417 22.02 13.82 -12.42
C ALA A 417 21.80 12.67 -13.41
N ALA A 418 22.15 11.43 -13.03
CA ALA A 418 21.78 10.23 -13.77
C ALA A 418 20.31 9.85 -13.51
N GLY A 419 19.82 10.11 -12.29
CA GLY A 419 18.47 9.82 -11.83
C GLY A 419 18.26 8.36 -11.42
N PHE A 420 17.21 8.11 -10.64
CA PHE A 420 16.83 6.81 -10.14
C PHE A 420 15.32 6.59 -10.22
N ASP A 421 14.91 5.32 -10.23
CA ASP A 421 13.50 4.94 -10.26
C ASP A 421 13.04 4.49 -8.85
N PHE A 422 12.08 5.20 -8.28
CA PHE A 422 11.49 4.88 -6.99
C PHE A 422 9.97 4.88 -7.07
N LEU A 423 9.32 3.81 -6.62
CA LEU A 423 7.85 3.63 -6.61
C LEU A 423 7.20 3.96 -7.98
N GLY A 424 7.82 3.52 -9.08
CA GLY A 424 7.30 3.76 -10.42
C GLY A 424 7.47 5.19 -10.95
N GLN A 425 8.20 6.03 -10.24
CA GLN A 425 8.57 7.39 -10.64
C GLN A 425 10.08 7.46 -10.90
N ASN A 426 10.49 8.23 -11.89
CA ASN A 426 11.88 8.59 -12.13
C ASN A 426 12.18 9.95 -11.49
N VAL A 427 13.14 9.97 -10.57
CA VAL A 427 13.59 11.16 -9.83
C VAL A 427 14.94 11.58 -10.38
N ARG A 428 15.04 12.76 -10.98
CA ARG A 428 16.27 13.21 -11.64
C ARG A 428 16.42 14.73 -11.62
N LYS A 429 17.65 15.22 -11.43
CA LYS A 429 18.01 16.62 -11.68
C LYS A 429 18.47 16.84 -13.13
N TYR A 430 17.93 17.89 -13.74
CA TYR A 430 18.30 18.40 -15.05
C TYR A 430 18.78 19.84 -14.84
N ASP A 431 20.04 20.12 -15.08
CA ASP A 431 20.63 21.44 -14.93
C ASP A 431 20.27 22.11 -13.59
N GLY A 432 20.44 21.35 -12.50
CA GLY A 432 20.14 21.78 -11.14
C GLY A 432 18.65 21.78 -10.75
N LYS A 433 17.71 21.55 -11.68
CA LYS A 433 16.27 21.50 -11.45
C LYS A 433 15.77 20.06 -11.29
N LEU A 434 15.21 19.74 -10.15
CA LEU A 434 14.63 18.41 -9.90
C LEU A 434 13.31 18.25 -10.66
N LEU A 435 13.20 17.19 -11.46
CA LEU A 435 11.96 16.75 -12.09
C LEU A 435 11.65 15.32 -11.67
N ILE A 436 10.43 15.09 -11.24
CA ILE A 436 9.91 13.75 -10.99
C ILE A 436 8.88 13.44 -12.07
N LYS A 437 9.08 12.34 -12.79
CA LYS A 437 8.25 11.91 -13.93
C LYS A 437 7.86 10.44 -13.78
N PRO A 438 6.81 9.95 -14.46
CA PRO A 438 6.57 8.50 -14.53
C PRO A 438 7.80 7.77 -15.08
N ALA A 439 8.22 6.69 -14.42
CA ALA A 439 9.36 5.89 -14.87
C ALA A 439 9.05 5.19 -16.20
N ASN A 440 10.03 5.09 -17.08
CA ASN A 440 9.89 4.44 -18.39
C ASN A 440 9.37 2.99 -18.28
N LYS A 441 9.79 2.27 -17.25
CA LYS A 441 9.35 0.92 -16.92
C LYS A 441 7.85 0.87 -16.60
N SER A 442 7.33 1.86 -15.86
CA SER A 442 5.91 2.00 -15.56
C SER A 442 5.09 2.32 -16.80
N ILE A 443 5.60 3.23 -17.67
CA ILE A 443 4.95 3.58 -18.95
C ILE A 443 4.86 2.35 -19.85
N LYS A 444 5.97 1.63 -20.02
CA LYS A 444 6.02 0.40 -20.84
C LYS A 444 5.03 -0.64 -20.33
N SER A 445 5.00 -0.89 -19.03
CA SER A 445 4.08 -1.85 -18.41
C SER A 445 2.60 -1.51 -18.68
N LEU A 446 2.22 -0.22 -18.58
CA LEU A 446 0.88 0.23 -18.94
C LEU A 446 0.58 -0.04 -20.42
N LEU A 447 1.48 0.39 -21.31
CA LEU A 447 1.29 0.27 -22.75
C LEU A 447 1.18 -1.21 -23.18
N ASP A 448 2.01 -2.08 -22.62
CA ASP A 448 1.97 -3.51 -22.88
C ASP A 448 0.65 -4.13 -22.40
N LYS A 449 0.18 -3.76 -21.21
CA LYS A 449 -1.11 -4.21 -20.67
C LYS A 449 -2.28 -3.76 -21.55
N VAL A 450 -2.32 -2.48 -21.92
CA VAL A 450 -3.39 -1.93 -22.78
C VAL A 450 -3.36 -2.60 -24.16
N ARG A 451 -2.19 -2.80 -24.74
CA ARG A 451 -2.02 -3.49 -26.01
C ARG A 451 -2.50 -4.94 -25.93
N GLY A 452 -2.19 -5.64 -24.83
CA GLY A 452 -2.70 -6.99 -24.57
C GLY A 452 -4.23 -7.02 -24.56
N ILE A 453 -4.87 -6.15 -23.75
CA ILE A 453 -6.34 -6.07 -23.68
C ILE A 453 -6.94 -5.85 -25.09
N ILE A 454 -6.40 -4.92 -25.88
CA ILE A 454 -6.91 -4.64 -27.22
C ILE A 454 -6.73 -5.85 -28.16
N LYS A 455 -5.61 -6.56 -28.05
CA LYS A 455 -5.31 -7.75 -28.87
C LYS A 455 -6.22 -8.92 -28.53
N ASP A 456 -6.38 -9.20 -27.24
CA ASP A 456 -7.17 -10.33 -26.72
C ASP A 456 -8.68 -10.12 -26.92
N ASN A 457 -9.11 -8.87 -27.14
CA ASN A 457 -10.50 -8.49 -27.41
C ASN A 457 -10.75 -8.10 -28.88
N ALA A 458 -10.17 -8.80 -29.84
CA ALA A 458 -10.33 -8.53 -31.25
C ALA A 458 -11.79 -8.59 -31.74
N SER A 459 -12.61 -9.49 -31.20
CA SER A 459 -14.02 -9.69 -31.50
C SER A 459 -14.99 -8.97 -30.56
N ALA A 460 -14.51 -8.39 -29.45
CA ALA A 460 -15.36 -7.75 -28.45
C ALA A 460 -16.13 -6.52 -29.02
N THR A 461 -17.25 -6.17 -28.40
CA THR A 461 -17.94 -4.92 -28.73
C THR A 461 -17.11 -3.71 -28.29
N GLN A 462 -17.34 -2.56 -28.94
CA GLN A 462 -16.66 -1.31 -28.56
C GLN A 462 -16.89 -0.96 -27.09
N GLU A 463 -18.11 -1.14 -26.62
CA GLU A 463 -18.47 -0.87 -25.23
C GLU A 463 -17.72 -1.77 -24.24
N ALA A 464 -17.68 -3.08 -24.50
CA ALA A 464 -16.95 -4.03 -23.65
C ALA A 464 -15.46 -3.70 -23.58
N LEU A 465 -14.86 -3.30 -24.70
CA LEU A 465 -13.47 -2.87 -24.77
C LEU A 465 -13.21 -1.61 -23.94
N ILE A 466 -14.06 -0.59 -24.07
CA ILE A 466 -13.97 0.66 -23.29
C ILE A 466 -14.10 0.38 -21.80
N ARG A 467 -15.03 -0.49 -21.38
CA ARG A 467 -15.22 -0.87 -19.98
C ARG A 467 -13.99 -1.57 -19.37
N GLN A 468 -13.24 -2.32 -20.17
CA GLN A 468 -11.99 -2.95 -19.74
C GLN A 468 -10.81 -1.97 -19.69
N LEU A 469 -10.71 -1.05 -20.66
CA LEU A 469 -9.60 -0.11 -20.77
C LEU A 469 -9.68 1.04 -19.76
N ASN A 470 -10.87 1.60 -19.54
CA ASN A 470 -11.06 2.78 -18.72
C ASN A 470 -10.51 2.65 -17.28
N PRO A 471 -10.75 1.55 -16.54
CA PRO A 471 -10.19 1.39 -15.21
C PRO A 471 -8.67 1.37 -15.20
N VAL A 472 -8.06 0.73 -16.20
CA VAL A 472 -6.59 0.60 -16.32
C VAL A 472 -5.95 1.95 -16.58
N ILE A 473 -6.45 2.69 -17.60
CA ILE A 473 -5.89 3.99 -17.99
C ILE A 473 -6.12 5.02 -16.87
N ARG A 474 -7.34 5.07 -16.32
CA ARG A 474 -7.71 5.99 -15.24
C ARG A 474 -6.88 5.74 -13.98
N GLY A 475 -6.76 4.48 -13.56
CA GLY A 475 -5.98 4.11 -12.37
C GLY A 475 -4.53 4.55 -12.50
N TRP A 476 -3.89 4.26 -13.64
CA TRP A 476 -2.50 4.65 -13.89
C TRP A 476 -2.32 6.18 -13.95
N ALA A 477 -3.20 6.91 -14.65
CA ALA A 477 -3.13 8.35 -14.75
C ALA A 477 -3.35 9.04 -13.39
N GLN A 478 -4.28 8.56 -12.59
CA GLN A 478 -4.51 9.06 -11.22
C GLN A 478 -3.31 8.79 -10.29
N TYR A 479 -2.64 7.64 -10.44
CA TYR A 479 -1.43 7.33 -9.68
C TYR A 479 -0.30 8.33 -9.95
N HIS A 480 -0.12 8.75 -11.22
CA HIS A 480 0.95 9.66 -11.63
C HIS A 480 0.55 11.15 -11.69
N ARG A 481 -0.67 11.50 -11.25
CA ARG A 481 -1.18 12.90 -11.35
C ARG A 481 -0.44 13.91 -10.48
N HIS A 482 0.36 13.47 -9.50
CA HIS A 482 1.06 14.34 -8.56
C HIS A 482 2.48 14.69 -8.99
N VAL A 483 2.93 14.21 -10.13
CA VAL A 483 4.27 14.45 -10.70
C VAL A 483 4.18 15.06 -12.10
N VAL A 484 5.32 15.38 -12.71
CA VAL A 484 5.40 15.98 -14.05
C VAL A 484 5.07 14.93 -15.12
N SER A 485 3.78 14.73 -15.40
CA SER A 485 3.28 13.63 -16.24
C SER A 485 2.45 14.05 -17.46
N LYS A 486 2.17 15.36 -17.67
CA LYS A 486 1.24 15.80 -18.72
C LYS A 486 1.66 15.39 -20.14
N VAL A 487 2.93 15.56 -20.48
CA VAL A 487 3.49 15.14 -21.78
C VAL A 487 3.39 13.61 -21.94
N THR A 488 3.71 12.88 -20.87
CA THR A 488 3.59 11.42 -20.84
C THR A 488 2.13 10.97 -21.06
N PHE A 489 1.17 11.62 -20.42
CA PHE A 489 -0.25 11.32 -20.59
C PHE A 489 -0.70 11.50 -22.06
N SER A 490 -0.30 12.61 -22.68
CA SER A 490 -0.61 12.86 -24.10
C SER A 490 0.03 11.83 -25.03
N SER A 491 1.25 11.42 -24.75
CA SER A 491 1.95 10.37 -25.50
C SER A 491 1.25 9.01 -25.39
N ILE A 492 0.82 8.63 -24.18
CA ILE A 492 0.06 7.40 -23.93
C ILE A 492 -1.26 7.40 -24.70
N ASP A 493 -2.03 8.49 -24.62
CA ASP A 493 -3.29 8.62 -25.34
C ASP A 493 -3.09 8.47 -26.86
N SER A 494 -2.00 9.00 -27.41
CA SER A 494 -1.64 8.84 -28.82
C SER A 494 -1.34 7.39 -29.21
N HIS A 495 -0.62 6.65 -28.35
CA HIS A 495 -0.33 5.23 -28.56
C HIS A 495 -1.61 4.39 -28.53
N ILE A 496 -2.46 4.61 -27.55
CA ILE A 496 -3.73 3.89 -27.37
C ILE A 496 -4.65 4.18 -28.57
N TRP A 497 -4.76 5.44 -28.98
CA TRP A 497 -5.54 5.83 -30.14
C TRP A 497 -5.10 5.08 -31.41
N ARG A 498 -3.77 5.00 -31.68
CA ARG A 498 -3.23 4.27 -32.86
C ARG A 498 -3.59 2.80 -32.83
N TRP A 499 -3.59 2.14 -31.66
CA TRP A 499 -3.95 0.73 -31.53
C TRP A 499 -5.45 0.51 -31.73
N LEU A 500 -6.28 1.39 -31.19
CA LEU A 500 -7.74 1.32 -31.38
C LEU A 500 -8.14 1.61 -32.82
N TRP A 501 -7.44 2.51 -33.50
CA TRP A 501 -7.62 2.71 -34.94
C TRP A 501 -7.31 1.45 -35.74
N LYS A 502 -6.19 0.80 -35.46
CA LYS A 502 -5.82 -0.48 -36.09
C LYS A 502 -6.84 -1.58 -35.78
N TRP A 503 -7.31 -1.67 -34.54
CA TRP A 503 -8.35 -2.61 -34.11
C TRP A 503 -9.65 -2.38 -34.89
N ALA A 504 -10.12 -1.15 -35.01
CA ALA A 504 -11.32 -0.79 -35.75
C ALA A 504 -11.21 -1.10 -37.25
N LYS A 505 -10.07 -0.80 -37.89
CA LYS A 505 -9.83 -1.13 -39.31
C LYS A 505 -9.82 -2.64 -39.59
N ARG A 506 -9.20 -3.44 -38.71
CA ARG A 506 -9.16 -4.92 -38.87
C ARG A 506 -10.54 -5.57 -38.84
N ARG A 507 -11.49 -4.97 -38.14
CA ARG A 507 -12.87 -5.50 -38.06
C ARG A 507 -13.68 -5.29 -39.33
N HIS A 508 -13.28 -4.34 -40.14
CA HIS A 508 -14.00 -3.94 -41.36
C HIS A 508 -13.02 -3.70 -42.50
N PRO A 509 -12.36 -4.78 -42.99
CA PRO A 509 -11.32 -4.64 -44.01
C PRO A 509 -11.86 -4.04 -45.32
N MET A 510 -13.11 -4.33 -45.64
CA MET A 510 -13.76 -3.84 -46.88
C MET A 510 -14.37 -2.43 -46.74
N LYS A 511 -14.23 -1.76 -45.56
CA LYS A 511 -14.78 -0.41 -45.33
C LYS A 511 -13.69 0.63 -45.33
N GLY A 512 -13.98 1.78 -45.98
CA GLY A 512 -13.06 2.92 -46.05
C GLY A 512 -12.84 3.58 -44.68
N ALA A 513 -11.76 4.36 -44.57
CA ALA A 513 -11.37 5.05 -43.32
C ALA A 513 -12.45 5.99 -42.79
N ARG A 514 -13.20 6.68 -43.69
CA ARG A 514 -14.32 7.60 -43.33
C ARG A 514 -15.41 6.82 -42.59
N TRP A 515 -15.81 5.64 -43.10
CA TRP A 515 -16.84 4.82 -42.47
C TRP A 515 -16.37 4.30 -41.10
N VAL A 516 -15.11 3.79 -40.96
CA VAL A 516 -14.53 3.33 -39.70
C VAL A 516 -14.51 4.46 -38.66
N ARG A 517 -14.15 5.67 -39.07
CA ARG A 517 -14.20 6.85 -38.23
C ARG A 517 -15.62 7.10 -37.73
N GLN A 518 -16.60 7.20 -38.62
CA GLN A 518 -17.98 7.44 -38.25
C GLN A 518 -18.59 6.35 -37.37
N ARG A 519 -18.13 5.12 -37.51
CA ARG A 519 -18.61 3.97 -36.72
C ARG A 519 -18.09 3.96 -35.31
N TYR A 520 -16.81 4.27 -35.07
CA TYR A 520 -16.11 4.05 -33.82
C TYR A 520 -15.66 5.32 -33.10
N PHE A 521 -15.61 6.45 -33.80
CA PHE A 521 -15.12 7.71 -33.24
C PHE A 521 -16.19 8.77 -33.28
N ARG A 522 -16.25 9.62 -32.26
CA ARG A 522 -17.23 10.69 -32.11
C ARG A 522 -16.55 12.04 -31.97
N ARG A 523 -17.32 13.08 -32.17
CA ARG A 523 -16.94 14.45 -31.82
C ARG A 523 -17.29 14.69 -30.36
N ASP A 524 -16.34 15.23 -29.60
CA ASP A 524 -16.55 15.74 -28.25
C ASP A 524 -15.99 17.16 -28.19
N GLY A 525 -16.88 18.16 -28.18
CA GLY A 525 -16.53 19.56 -28.29
C GLY A 525 -15.77 19.86 -29.60
N TYR A 526 -14.53 20.35 -29.46
CA TYR A 526 -13.63 20.67 -30.57
C TYR A 526 -12.86 19.46 -31.14
N ARG A 527 -13.02 18.26 -30.57
CA ARG A 527 -12.31 17.07 -30.99
C ARG A 527 -13.18 16.12 -31.80
N PHE A 528 -12.63 15.57 -32.87
CA PHE A 528 -13.39 14.78 -33.87
C PHE A 528 -13.07 13.27 -33.82
N TRP A 529 -12.20 12.80 -32.91
CA TRP A 529 -11.66 11.46 -32.98
C TRP A 529 -11.61 10.76 -31.61
N ASP A 530 -12.59 11.02 -30.76
CA ASP A 530 -12.68 10.32 -29.48
C ASP A 530 -13.34 8.95 -29.65
N PHE A 531 -12.68 7.89 -29.19
CA PHE A 531 -13.19 6.53 -29.28
C PHE A 531 -14.36 6.36 -28.31
N ALA A 532 -15.58 6.35 -28.87
CA ALA A 532 -16.81 6.38 -28.09
C ALA A 532 -17.97 5.72 -28.80
N THR A 533 -18.90 5.12 -28.04
CA THR A 533 -20.14 4.57 -28.56
C THR A 533 -21.11 5.68 -28.93
N LYS A 534 -22.14 5.35 -29.70
CA LYS A 534 -23.26 6.27 -29.98
C LYS A 534 -24.07 6.46 -28.69
N GLY A 535 -24.58 7.66 -28.44
CA GLY A 535 -25.50 7.93 -27.34
C GLY A 535 -26.81 7.13 -27.48
N SER A 536 -27.48 6.90 -26.38
CA SER A 536 -28.71 6.11 -26.32
C SER A 536 -29.99 6.98 -26.43
N THR A 537 -29.87 8.28 -26.19
CA THR A 537 -30.99 9.25 -26.24
C THR A 537 -30.84 10.24 -27.41
N GLU A 538 -31.95 10.68 -27.96
CA GLU A 538 -32.02 11.78 -28.95
C GLU A 538 -31.46 13.06 -28.30
N GLY A 539 -30.37 13.60 -28.88
CA GLY A 539 -29.61 14.72 -28.31
C GLY A 539 -28.28 14.34 -27.68
N ASP A 540 -28.09 13.10 -27.26
CA ASP A 540 -26.84 12.60 -26.69
C ASP A 540 -25.88 12.18 -27.82
N THR A 541 -24.92 13.04 -28.15
CA THR A 541 -23.96 12.77 -29.23
C THR A 541 -22.95 11.68 -28.90
N CYS A 542 -22.80 11.35 -27.61
CA CYS A 542 -21.73 10.46 -27.13
C CYS A 542 -22.21 9.57 -25.99
N GLY A 543 -22.15 8.26 -26.20
CA GLY A 543 -22.37 7.27 -25.15
C GLY A 543 -21.10 7.04 -24.30
N LEU A 544 -20.76 5.77 -24.04
CA LEU A 544 -19.57 5.41 -23.28
C LEU A 544 -18.28 5.81 -24.02
N GLN A 545 -17.46 6.65 -23.40
CA GLN A 545 -16.19 7.15 -23.95
C GLN A 545 -14.98 6.46 -23.36
N LEU A 546 -13.93 6.35 -24.17
CA LEU A 546 -12.60 5.98 -23.68
C LEU A 546 -12.02 7.11 -22.83
N PHE A 547 -11.57 6.74 -21.61
CA PHE A 547 -10.91 7.69 -20.72
C PHE A 547 -9.55 8.12 -21.29
N ARG A 548 -9.31 9.42 -21.31
CA ARG A 548 -8.04 10.02 -21.76
C ARG A 548 -7.19 10.42 -20.57
N ALA A 549 -5.97 9.93 -20.51
CA ALA A 549 -5.03 10.29 -19.45
C ALA A 549 -4.71 11.80 -19.45
N ALA A 550 -4.63 12.42 -20.63
CA ALA A 550 -4.37 13.85 -20.78
C ALA A 550 -5.44 14.77 -20.17
N THR A 551 -6.65 14.29 -19.88
CA THR A 551 -7.67 15.08 -19.18
C THR A 551 -7.42 15.20 -17.69
N VAL A 552 -6.56 14.34 -17.11
CA VAL A 552 -6.25 14.40 -15.69
C VAL A 552 -5.48 15.67 -15.37
N VAL A 553 -5.99 16.42 -14.41
CA VAL A 553 -5.33 17.61 -13.89
C VAL A 553 -4.14 17.20 -13.03
N ILE A 554 -2.97 17.79 -13.31
CA ILE A 554 -1.79 17.59 -12.48
C ILE A 554 -1.96 18.38 -11.20
N GLN A 555 -1.87 17.70 -10.07
CA GLN A 555 -2.04 18.30 -8.75
C GLN A 555 -0.93 17.85 -7.82
N ARG A 556 -0.12 18.80 -7.36
CA ARG A 556 0.93 18.52 -6.39
C ARG A 556 0.37 17.89 -5.12
N HIS A 557 1.06 16.88 -4.62
CA HIS A 557 0.68 16.20 -3.38
C HIS A 557 1.14 17.00 -2.16
N VAL A 558 0.28 17.10 -1.16
CA VAL A 558 0.65 17.64 0.16
C VAL A 558 1.06 16.46 1.05
N LYS A 559 2.35 16.38 1.35
CA LYS A 559 2.92 15.31 2.17
C LYS A 559 2.32 15.29 3.58
N VAL A 560 2.10 14.10 4.11
CA VAL A 560 1.74 13.93 5.53
C VAL A 560 2.90 14.41 6.42
N ARG A 561 2.59 15.07 7.54
CA ARG A 561 3.61 15.45 8.53
C ARG A 561 4.23 14.18 9.14
N GLY A 562 5.57 14.12 9.23
CA GLY A 562 6.28 12.90 9.64
C GLY A 562 5.83 12.35 10.99
N LEU A 563 5.63 13.23 11.97
CA LEU A 563 5.19 12.87 13.33
C LEU A 563 3.67 12.72 13.49
N ALA A 564 2.88 12.95 12.41
CA ALA A 564 1.43 12.82 12.52
C ALA A 564 1.04 11.36 12.77
N ASN A 565 0.33 11.14 13.87
CA ASN A 565 -0.10 9.83 14.33
C ASN A 565 -1.63 9.76 14.38
N PRO A 566 -2.30 8.90 13.59
CA PRO A 566 -3.76 8.78 13.60
C PRO A 566 -4.34 8.19 14.88
N PHE A 567 -3.49 7.68 15.78
CA PHE A 567 -3.86 7.23 17.13
C PHE A 567 -3.50 8.24 18.22
N ASP A 568 -3.31 9.50 17.86
CA ASP A 568 -3.13 10.59 18.79
C ASP A 568 -4.20 11.67 18.57
N PRO A 569 -5.06 11.96 19.57
CA PRO A 569 -6.13 12.96 19.46
C PRO A 569 -5.65 14.34 19.00
N ALA A 570 -4.42 14.73 19.32
CA ALA A 570 -3.83 15.99 18.88
C ALA A 570 -3.80 16.15 17.34
N TRP A 571 -3.84 15.04 16.60
CA TRP A 571 -3.82 15.03 15.13
C TRP A 571 -5.20 14.82 14.49
N ASP A 572 -6.28 14.63 15.27
CA ASP A 572 -7.60 14.32 14.71
C ASP A 572 -8.11 15.40 13.74
N THR A 573 -7.99 16.68 14.11
CA THR A 573 -8.36 17.83 13.25
C THR A 573 -7.51 17.88 11.98
N TYR A 574 -6.21 17.60 12.09
CA TYR A 574 -5.31 17.56 10.94
C TYR A 574 -5.72 16.47 9.96
N PHE A 575 -5.96 15.24 10.42
CA PHE A 575 -6.39 14.15 9.57
C PHE A 575 -7.81 14.36 9.00
N ALA A 576 -8.73 14.97 9.76
CA ALA A 576 -10.05 15.31 9.26
C ALA A 576 -9.96 16.28 8.07
N ARG A 577 -9.22 17.38 8.22
CA ARG A 577 -8.96 18.34 7.12
C ARG A 577 -8.31 17.67 5.91
N ARG A 578 -7.32 16.79 6.14
CA ARG A 578 -6.63 16.07 5.07
C ARG A 578 -7.57 15.12 4.31
N ARG A 579 -8.48 14.40 5.01
CA ARG A 579 -9.50 13.55 4.37
C ARG A 579 -10.50 14.35 3.56
N THR A 580 -10.96 15.49 4.07
CA THR A 580 -11.85 16.40 3.31
C THR A 580 -11.16 16.90 2.04
N ALA A 581 -9.93 17.38 2.12
CA ALA A 581 -9.15 17.83 0.97
C ALA A 581 -8.96 16.71 -0.08
N LYS A 582 -8.68 15.48 0.35
CA LYS A 582 -8.61 14.31 -0.55
C LYS A 582 -9.95 13.99 -1.22
N ARG A 583 -11.08 14.17 -0.54
CA ARG A 583 -12.43 13.97 -1.11
C ARG A 583 -12.75 15.06 -2.14
N SER A 584 -12.57 16.32 -1.80
CA SER A 584 -12.80 17.45 -2.71
C SER A 584 -11.96 17.34 -3.99
N ALA A 585 -10.69 16.95 -3.88
CA ALA A 585 -9.81 16.74 -5.02
C ALA A 585 -10.22 15.58 -5.95
N ARG A 586 -11.16 14.72 -5.54
CA ARG A 586 -11.72 13.63 -6.36
C ARG A 586 -12.98 14.04 -7.13
N LEU A 587 -13.62 15.14 -6.76
CA LEU A 587 -14.82 15.63 -7.44
C LEU A 587 -14.42 16.36 -8.73
N PRO A 588 -15.14 16.15 -9.85
CA PRO A 588 -14.95 16.94 -11.05
C PRO A 588 -15.24 18.42 -10.75
N GLY A 589 -14.33 19.33 -11.10
CA GLY A 589 -14.51 20.78 -10.94
C GLY A 589 -14.01 21.39 -9.62
N ALA A 590 -13.44 20.63 -8.70
CA ALA A 590 -12.86 21.21 -7.48
C ALA A 590 -11.57 21.99 -7.79
N THR A 591 -11.57 23.28 -7.45
CA THR A 591 -10.39 24.14 -7.51
C THR A 591 -9.33 23.68 -6.51
N PRO A 592 -8.03 23.70 -6.88
CA PRO A 592 -6.96 23.40 -5.93
C PRO A 592 -6.90 24.49 -4.85
N TRP A 593 -6.64 24.09 -3.63
CA TRP A 593 -6.35 25.02 -2.56
C TRP A 593 -5.04 25.79 -2.83
N CYS A 594 -5.09 27.10 -2.73
CA CYS A 594 -3.91 27.96 -2.58
C CYS A 594 -3.27 27.75 -1.21
#